data_6f7280812ffc9efa36b83a9f489b95f7
#
_entry.id   6f7280812ffc9efa36b83a9f489b95f7
#
_cell.length_a   1.000
_cell.length_b   1.000
_cell.length_c   1.000
_cell.angle_alpha   90.00
_cell.angle_beta   90.00
_cell.angle_gamma   90.00
#
_symmetry.space_group_name_H-M   'P 1'
#
loop_
_entity.id
_entity.type
_entity.pdbx_description
1 polymer ?
#
loop_
_entity_poly.entity_id
_entity_poly.type
_entity_poly.pdbx_seq_one_letter_code
_entity_poly.pdbx_strand_id
1 'polypeptide(L)'
;MYIYKVGVVGAGTMGTQIAEVVSYAGVPVVLADVNEVSAQRGIDAVRAIYQARVAKGKMNPEQLAEKMLLVSASYGLDGLKDVDLVIEAVSEDAKLKTQIFHELDQICRRDTILASNTSALSISALGAATTRP
;
A
#
# COMPACT_ATOMS: atom_id res chain seq x y z
N MET A 1 3.87 6.57 18.48
CA MET A 1 4.51 6.16 17.22
C MET A 1 4.01 7.03 16.08
N TYR A 2 4.92 7.55 15.28
CA TYR A 2 4.56 8.33 14.09
C TYR A 2 4.70 7.48 12.83
N ILE A 3 3.73 7.59 11.94
CA ILE A 3 3.77 6.93 10.64
C ILE A 3 4.18 7.97 9.62
N TYR A 4 5.42 7.86 9.14
CA TYR A 4 5.99 8.77 8.15
C TYR A 4 5.90 8.26 6.72
N LYS A 5 5.77 6.95 6.54
CA LYS A 5 5.73 6.33 5.23
C LYS A 5 4.96 5.01 5.30
N VAL A 6 4.09 4.80 4.33
CA VAL A 6 3.21 3.63 4.28
C VAL A 6 3.53 2.83 3.02
N GLY A 7 3.53 1.51 3.15
CA GLY A 7 3.57 0.59 2.02
C GLY A 7 2.20 -0.06 1.84
N VAL A 8 1.75 -0.17 0.60
CA VAL A 8 0.51 -0.90 0.25
C VAL A 8 0.89 -2.01 -0.70
N VAL A 9 0.56 -3.24 -0.36
CA VAL A 9 0.80 -4.41 -1.19
C VAL A 9 -0.49 -4.81 -1.90
N GLY A 10 -0.49 -4.76 -3.22
CA GLY A 10 -1.65 -5.01 -4.04
C GLY A 10 -2.17 -3.73 -4.67
N ALA A 11 -1.95 -3.57 -5.97
CA ALA A 11 -2.31 -2.36 -6.72
C ALA A 11 -3.67 -2.47 -7.41
N GLY A 12 -4.57 -3.29 -6.87
CA GLY A 12 -5.95 -3.40 -7.33
C GLY A 12 -6.82 -2.29 -6.76
N THR A 13 -8.13 -2.44 -6.86
CA THR A 13 -9.08 -1.40 -6.47
C THR A 13 -8.91 -0.97 -5.00
N MET A 14 -8.81 -1.93 -4.08
CA MET A 14 -8.67 -1.61 -2.66
C MET A 14 -7.34 -0.94 -2.36
N GLY A 15 -6.24 -1.49 -2.89
CA GLY A 15 -4.91 -0.92 -2.65
C GLY A 15 -4.77 0.49 -3.18
N THR A 16 -5.31 0.77 -4.36
CA THR A 16 -5.26 2.11 -4.93
C THR A 16 -6.10 3.12 -4.15
N GLN A 17 -7.25 2.69 -3.63
CA GLN A 17 -8.06 3.55 -2.77
C GLN A 17 -7.35 3.88 -1.46
N ILE A 18 -6.67 2.90 -0.86
CA ILE A 18 -5.87 3.12 0.34
C ILE A 18 -4.71 4.08 0.06
N ALA A 19 -4.00 3.89 -1.05
CA ALA A 19 -2.90 4.76 -1.44
C ALA A 19 -3.38 6.21 -1.64
N GLU A 20 -4.54 6.39 -2.24
CA GLU A 20 -5.12 7.72 -2.41
C GLU A 20 -5.41 8.37 -1.05
N VAL A 21 -6.07 7.67 -0.14
CA VAL A 21 -6.40 8.20 1.18
C VAL A 21 -5.13 8.58 1.95
N VAL A 22 -4.11 7.73 1.92
CA VAL A 22 -2.85 7.97 2.63
C VAL A 22 -2.14 9.20 2.06
N SER A 23 -2.01 9.27 0.74
CA SER A 23 -1.35 10.41 0.09
C SER A 23 -2.16 11.69 0.26
N TYR A 24 -3.48 11.62 0.25
CA TYR A 24 -4.33 12.78 0.50
C TYR A 24 -4.08 13.36 1.90
N ALA A 25 -3.80 12.50 2.86
CA ALA A 25 -3.45 12.94 4.23
C ALA A 25 -2.03 13.51 4.33
N GLY A 26 -1.26 13.51 3.25
CA GLY A 26 0.09 14.07 3.23
C GLY A 26 1.20 13.08 3.59
N VAL A 27 0.92 11.79 3.57
CA VAL A 27 1.88 10.75 3.94
C VAL A 27 2.41 10.06 2.68
N PRO A 28 3.74 9.93 2.51
CA PRO A 28 4.30 9.18 1.40
C PRO A 28 3.84 7.71 1.43
N VAL A 29 3.50 7.19 0.26
CA VAL A 29 3.02 5.82 0.12
C VAL A 29 3.71 5.12 -1.04
N VAL A 30 4.14 3.88 -0.81
CA VAL A 30 4.70 3.00 -1.83
C VAL A 30 3.65 1.96 -2.16
N LEU A 31 3.23 1.94 -3.42
CA LEU A 31 2.25 0.97 -3.93
C LEU A 31 3.01 -0.16 -4.60
N ALA A 32 3.00 -1.35 -4.00
CA ALA A 32 3.76 -2.50 -4.46
C ALA A 32 2.85 -3.55 -5.09
N ASP A 33 3.33 -4.16 -6.16
CA ASP A 33 2.65 -5.31 -6.78
C ASP A 33 3.69 -6.25 -7.38
N VAL A 34 3.22 -7.37 -7.90
CA VAL A 34 4.07 -8.49 -8.36
C VAL A 34 4.91 -8.13 -9.58
N ASN A 35 4.46 -7.18 -10.40
CA ASN A 35 5.21 -6.75 -11.58
C ASN A 35 5.02 -5.26 -11.84
N GLU A 36 5.86 -4.74 -12.74
CA GLU A 36 5.88 -3.31 -13.06
C GLU A 36 4.58 -2.83 -13.67
N VAL A 37 3.96 -3.64 -14.55
CA VAL A 37 2.71 -3.24 -15.22
C VAL A 37 1.59 -3.06 -14.21
N SER A 38 1.43 -3.99 -13.28
CA SER A 38 0.40 -3.90 -12.25
C SER A 38 0.63 -2.74 -11.32
N ALA A 39 1.89 -2.51 -10.91
CA ALA A 39 2.24 -1.38 -10.05
C ALA A 39 1.95 -0.04 -10.76
N GLN A 40 2.31 0.09 -12.03
CA GLN A 40 2.06 1.30 -12.81
C GLN A 40 0.56 1.54 -13.00
N ARG A 41 -0.21 0.50 -13.25
CA ARG A 41 -1.68 0.62 -13.32
C ARG A 41 -2.26 1.18 -12.01
N GLY A 42 -1.68 0.77 -10.89
CA GLY A 42 -2.07 1.29 -9.59
C GLY A 42 -1.81 2.78 -9.47
N ILE A 43 -0.64 3.23 -9.88
CA ILE A 43 -0.30 4.66 -9.90
C ILE A 43 -1.28 5.43 -10.78
N ASP A 44 -1.57 4.91 -11.98
CA ASP A 44 -2.52 5.56 -12.89
C ASP A 44 -3.93 5.61 -12.30
N ALA A 45 -4.33 4.57 -11.57
CA ALA A 45 -5.64 4.54 -10.91
C ALA A 45 -5.73 5.58 -9.79
N VAL A 46 -4.67 5.75 -9.00
CA VAL A 46 -4.62 6.80 -7.97
C VAL A 46 -4.75 8.18 -8.63
N ARG A 47 -4.02 8.41 -9.71
CA ARG A 47 -4.10 9.67 -10.46
C ARG A 47 -5.53 9.91 -10.96
N ALA A 48 -6.20 8.87 -11.46
CA ALA A 48 -7.57 8.99 -11.93
C ALA A 48 -8.55 9.41 -10.83
N ILE A 49 -8.34 8.91 -9.60
CA ILE A 49 -9.15 9.34 -8.45
C ILE A 49 -8.97 10.83 -8.20
N TYR A 50 -7.72 11.32 -8.22
CA TYR A 50 -7.45 12.74 -8.04
C TYR A 50 -7.98 13.58 -9.19
N GLN A 51 -7.86 13.10 -10.43
CA GLN A 51 -8.41 13.80 -11.61
C GLN A 51 -9.92 13.96 -11.50
N ALA A 52 -10.62 12.97 -10.95
CA ALA A 52 -12.06 13.07 -10.71
C ALA A 52 -12.38 14.17 -9.69
N ARG A 53 -11.56 14.34 -8.66
CA ARG A 53 -11.72 15.42 -7.69
C ARG A 53 -11.51 16.79 -8.34
N VAL A 54 -10.52 16.91 -9.21
CA VAL A 54 -10.28 18.15 -9.96
C VAL A 54 -11.49 18.48 -10.85
N ALA A 55 -12.01 17.49 -11.56
CA ALA A 55 -13.17 17.66 -12.43
C ALA A 55 -14.42 18.11 -11.67
N LYS A 56 -14.55 17.72 -10.41
CA LYS A 56 -15.68 18.10 -9.55
C LYS A 56 -15.43 19.43 -8.80
N GLY A 57 -14.32 20.09 -9.05
CA GLY A 57 -13.99 21.34 -8.37
C GLY A 57 -13.55 21.18 -6.92
N LYS A 58 -13.25 19.97 -6.47
CA LYS A 58 -12.84 19.68 -5.08
C LYS A 58 -11.34 19.73 -4.87
N MET A 59 -10.57 19.87 -5.93
CA MET A 59 -9.11 19.90 -5.93
C MET A 59 -8.64 20.69 -7.14
N ASN A 60 -7.53 21.43 -7.00
CA ASN A 60 -6.93 22.09 -8.16
C ASN A 60 -5.78 21.25 -8.74
N PRO A 61 -5.34 21.51 -10.00
CA PRO A 61 -4.28 20.72 -10.61
C PRO A 61 -2.95 20.73 -9.87
N GLU A 62 -2.61 21.83 -9.19
CA GLU A 62 -1.37 21.92 -8.40
C GLU A 62 -1.43 20.99 -7.19
N GLN A 63 -2.58 20.90 -6.52
CA GLN A 63 -2.78 19.96 -5.42
C GLN A 63 -2.66 18.51 -5.89
N LEU A 64 -3.21 18.20 -7.07
CA LEU A 64 -3.06 16.88 -7.67
C LEU A 64 -1.58 16.52 -7.84
N ALA A 65 -0.81 17.44 -8.42
CA ALA A 65 0.63 17.23 -8.65
C ALA A 65 1.35 16.99 -7.32
N GLU A 66 1.06 17.79 -6.29
CA GLU A 66 1.65 17.62 -4.96
C GLU A 66 1.35 16.26 -4.35
N LYS A 67 0.08 15.81 -4.42
CA LYS A 67 -0.32 14.53 -3.87
C LYS A 67 0.31 13.36 -4.63
N MET A 68 0.40 13.45 -5.95
CA MET A 68 1.03 12.41 -6.76
C MET A 68 2.53 12.27 -6.50
N LEU A 69 3.21 13.32 -6.05
CA LEU A 69 4.61 13.22 -5.64
C LEU A 69 4.81 12.31 -4.42
N LEU A 70 3.76 12.12 -3.63
CA LEU A 70 3.80 11.24 -2.45
C LEU A 70 3.59 9.77 -2.79
N VAL A 71 3.15 9.46 -4.01
CA VAL A 71 2.83 8.10 -4.43
C VAL A 71 3.94 7.57 -5.33
N SER A 72 4.52 6.45 -4.93
CA SER A 72 5.54 5.77 -5.73
C SER A 72 5.17 4.30 -5.91
N ALA A 73 5.73 3.66 -6.92
CA ALA A 73 5.47 2.26 -7.24
C ALA A 73 6.69 1.41 -6.91
N SER A 74 6.41 0.16 -6.51
CA SER A 74 7.44 -0.86 -6.37
C SER A 74 6.91 -2.15 -6.99
N TYR A 75 7.71 -2.79 -7.82
CA TYR A 75 7.40 -4.15 -8.27
C TYR A 75 8.23 -5.12 -7.45
N GLY A 76 7.53 -6.02 -6.75
CA GLY A 76 8.12 -6.77 -5.67
C GLY A 76 8.05 -6.00 -4.35
N LEU A 77 8.62 -6.56 -3.29
CA LEU A 77 8.50 -6.03 -1.94
C LEU A 77 9.71 -5.22 -1.48
N ASP A 78 10.75 -5.15 -2.28
CA ASP A 78 12.01 -4.50 -1.87
C ASP A 78 11.84 -3.01 -1.56
N GLY A 79 10.90 -2.34 -2.20
CA GLY A 79 10.62 -0.93 -1.94
C GLY A 79 9.99 -0.65 -0.57
N LEU A 80 9.70 -1.69 0.22
CA LEU A 80 9.03 -1.58 1.50
C LEU A 80 9.99 -1.69 2.70
N LYS A 81 11.29 -1.63 2.46
CA LYS A 81 12.30 -1.80 3.52
C LYS A 81 12.25 -0.72 4.59
N ASP A 82 11.86 0.48 4.24
CA ASP A 82 11.93 1.67 5.10
C ASP A 82 10.56 2.24 5.49
N VAL A 83 9.48 1.50 5.24
CA VAL A 83 8.15 1.97 5.61
C VAL A 83 7.85 1.68 7.08
N ASP A 84 6.94 2.47 7.64
CA ASP A 84 6.53 2.34 9.05
C ASP A 84 5.33 1.43 9.21
N LEU A 85 4.48 1.36 8.20
CA LEU A 85 3.26 0.56 8.18
C LEU A 85 3.10 -0.06 6.80
N VAL A 86 2.80 -1.36 6.75
CA VAL A 86 2.42 -2.03 5.51
C VAL A 86 0.97 -2.45 5.63
N ILE A 87 0.17 -2.13 4.61
CA ILE A 87 -1.21 -2.58 4.50
C ILE A 87 -1.28 -3.54 3.31
N GLU A 88 -1.63 -4.78 3.60
CA GLU A 88 -1.79 -5.79 2.56
C GLU A 88 -3.24 -5.75 2.04
N ALA A 89 -3.41 -5.60 0.74
CA ALA A 89 -4.68 -5.43 0.06
C ALA A 89 -4.80 -6.36 -1.16
N VAL A 90 -4.14 -7.51 -1.13
CA VAL A 90 -4.24 -8.50 -2.22
C VAL A 90 -5.55 -9.27 -2.13
N SER A 91 -5.85 -10.05 -3.18
CA SER A 91 -7.05 -10.88 -3.23
C SER A 91 -7.09 -11.90 -2.08
N GLU A 92 -8.29 -12.44 -1.81
CA GLU A 92 -8.53 -13.39 -0.73
C GLU A 92 -7.93 -14.79 -1.03
N ASP A 93 -6.61 -14.87 -1.12
CA ASP A 93 -5.85 -16.10 -1.28
C ASP A 93 -4.96 -16.28 -0.05
N ALA A 94 -5.33 -17.20 0.83
CA ALA A 94 -4.65 -17.41 2.10
C ALA A 94 -3.17 -17.78 1.93
N LYS A 95 -2.85 -18.59 0.92
CA LYS A 95 -1.46 -18.97 0.65
C LYS A 95 -0.63 -17.79 0.21
N LEU A 96 -1.17 -16.97 -0.69
CA LEU A 96 -0.50 -15.77 -1.18
C LEU A 96 -0.27 -14.77 -0.05
N LYS A 97 -1.28 -14.52 0.78
CA LYS A 97 -1.18 -13.62 1.92
C LYS A 97 -0.12 -14.10 2.92
N THR A 98 -0.13 -15.39 3.24
CA THR A 98 0.85 -15.98 4.15
C THR A 98 2.27 -15.80 3.63
N GLN A 99 2.49 -16.06 2.34
CA GLN A 99 3.79 -15.89 1.70
C GLN A 99 4.24 -14.42 1.74
N ILE A 100 3.34 -13.49 1.43
CA ILE A 100 3.63 -12.07 1.46
C ILE A 100 4.04 -11.63 2.87
N PHE A 101 3.29 -12.03 3.89
CA PHE A 101 3.61 -11.66 5.27
C PHE A 101 4.94 -12.24 5.73
N HIS A 102 5.25 -13.47 5.32
CA HIS A 102 6.55 -14.07 5.62
C HIS A 102 7.69 -13.26 4.98
N GLU A 103 7.56 -12.87 3.73
CA GLU A 103 8.57 -12.07 3.03
C GLU A 103 8.69 -10.68 3.64
N LEU A 104 7.56 -10.04 3.98
CA LEU A 104 7.56 -8.73 4.62
C LEU A 104 8.25 -8.75 5.98
N ASP A 105 8.04 -9.81 6.73
CA ASP A 105 8.68 -9.98 8.04
C ASP A 105 10.20 -9.98 7.92
N GLN A 106 10.73 -10.49 6.82
CA GLN A 106 12.18 -10.53 6.57
C GLN A 106 12.73 -9.23 5.99
N ILE A 107 11.95 -8.54 5.16
CA ILE A 107 12.39 -7.35 4.42
C ILE A 107 12.24 -6.09 5.27
N CYS A 108 11.10 -5.93 5.96
CA CYS A 108 10.79 -4.72 6.70
C CYS A 108 11.59 -4.62 8.00
N ARG A 109 11.76 -3.39 8.49
CA ARG A 109 12.34 -3.17 9.82
C ARG A 109 11.51 -3.90 10.87
N ARG A 110 12.15 -4.23 12.00
CA ARG A 110 11.47 -4.96 13.07
C ARG A 110 10.30 -4.20 13.69
N ASP A 111 10.35 -2.87 13.66
CA ASP A 111 9.30 -2.01 14.21
C ASP A 111 8.20 -1.67 13.22
N THR A 112 8.31 -2.13 11.97
CA THR A 112 7.26 -1.91 10.97
C THR A 112 6.00 -2.69 11.33
N ILE A 113 4.86 -2.00 11.30
CA ILE A 113 3.56 -2.63 11.57
C ILE A 113 3.06 -3.27 10.27
N LEU A 114 2.66 -4.53 10.36
CA LEU A 114 2.08 -5.28 9.23
C LEU A 114 0.58 -5.44 9.46
N ALA A 115 -0.23 -4.90 8.57
CA ALA A 115 -1.69 -4.96 8.65
C ALA A 115 -2.26 -5.65 7.42
N SER A 116 -3.41 -6.27 7.56
CA SER A 116 -4.08 -6.97 6.47
C SER A 116 -5.54 -6.55 6.35
N ASN A 117 -6.03 -6.53 5.11
CA ASN A 117 -7.43 -6.33 4.77
C ASN A 117 -8.14 -7.69 4.71
N THR A 118 -8.11 -8.44 5.81
CA THR A 118 -8.69 -9.78 5.87
C THR A 118 -9.47 -9.98 7.17
N SER A 119 -10.17 -11.13 7.30
CA SER A 119 -10.94 -11.42 8.50
C SER A 119 -10.04 -11.63 9.72
N ALA A 120 -10.60 -11.48 10.93
CA ALA A 120 -9.87 -11.67 12.18
C ALA A 120 -9.22 -13.06 12.28
N LEU A 121 -9.92 -14.11 11.83
CA LEU A 121 -9.37 -15.48 11.84
C LEU A 121 -8.15 -15.59 10.93
N SER A 122 -8.22 -14.99 9.73
CA SER A 122 -7.11 -14.98 8.80
C SER A 122 -5.94 -14.15 9.33
N ILE A 123 -6.21 -13.06 10.04
CA ILE A 123 -5.17 -12.22 10.65
C ILE A 123 -4.35 -13.04 11.66
N SER A 124 -5.01 -13.85 12.48
CA SER A 124 -4.31 -14.72 13.44
C SER A 124 -3.38 -15.70 12.74
N ALA A 125 -3.84 -16.31 11.65
CA ALA A 125 -3.02 -17.22 10.85
C ALA A 125 -1.84 -16.51 10.21
N LEU A 126 -2.04 -15.29 9.71
CA LEU A 126 -0.98 -14.49 9.10
C LEU A 126 0.05 -14.06 10.15
N GLY A 127 -0.40 -13.68 11.35
CA GLY A 127 0.50 -13.35 12.44
C GLY A 127 1.40 -14.51 12.82
N ALA A 128 0.88 -15.74 12.79
CA ALA A 128 1.65 -16.94 13.07
C ALA A 128 2.74 -17.22 12.03
N ALA A 129 2.61 -16.66 10.81
CA ALA A 129 3.61 -16.82 9.75
C ALA A 129 4.78 -15.82 9.89
N THR A 130 4.74 -14.93 10.88
CA THR A 130 5.76 -13.90 11.07
C THR A 130 6.35 -14.00 12.48
N THR A 131 7.41 -13.22 12.72
CA THR A 131 8.00 -13.09 14.06
C THR A 131 7.38 -11.93 14.85
N ARG A 132 6.33 -11.30 14.33
CA ARG A 132 5.62 -10.18 14.95
C ARG A 132 4.10 -10.41 14.89
N PRO A 133 3.57 -11.30 15.72
CA PRO A 133 2.14 -11.67 15.71
C PRO A 133 1.19 -10.51 15.99
#